data_6b3ce9049f1ab89eeffa11803d971522
#
_entry.id   6b3ce9049f1ab89eeffa11803d971522
#
_cell.length_a   1.000
_cell.length_b   1.000
_cell.length_c   1.000
_cell.angle_alpha   90.00
_cell.angle_beta   90.00
_cell.angle_gamma   90.00
#
_symmetry.space_group_name_H-M   'P 1'
#
loop_
_entity.id
_entity.type
_entity.pdbx_description
1 polymer ?
#
loop_
_entity_poly.entity_id
_entity_poly.type
_entity_poly.pdbx_seq_one_letter_code
_entity_poly.pdbx_strand_id
1 'polypeptide(L)'
;MTFSGVLIANRGEIAIRIARAAQDLGLRTVAVYSQDDAASLHTQVADEAVQLEGLGARAYLNIEGVIAAAQASGCDAIHPGYGFLSEQAEFATACANAGIKFIGPTAEHLGLFGDKARAREAAIAANVPVLQGIDRAVTLAEAQAFFGQHPGGIIIKALAGGGGRGTRAVTNAADLAEIFARCQSEAKAAFGIEDVYVEVFLPKAKHIEVQIIGDEHGSITHLGERECSAQRRNQKVVEIAPAPALDEELRQRMIEAAVRFAQAQNYQSLGTFEFLLDTSGSGSEFVFIEANARLQVEHTVTEEVTGVDLVQSQIRVAGGESLSDLDLADPATPRGFAIQARVNLETLGADGSVLPSAGTLTAYEPPSGPGVRVDGFGYNGYQTSTAFDSLLAKVIVSTKADNFAAACAKAGRALTEFRIEGLSANTDFLQNILSHTDFVEASIHTRWVDENVQTLASPSGQRNRYVSAQQGEPGDGFAGARVDTSDPLALFAHDAEMKNRRSEVVQEAAVITGPDGSVGVSSPIQGTTVSVDAAVGDEVRAGQQLAVVEAMKMEHVIAADFDGIVRQVTM
;
A
#
# COMPACT_ATOMS: atom_id res chain seq x y z
N MET A 1 1.31 7.18 31.49
CA MET A 1 1.60 7.74 30.16
C MET A 1 2.12 9.15 30.30
N THR A 2 3.12 9.53 29.48
CA THR A 2 3.81 10.82 29.58
C THR A 2 3.31 11.85 28.58
N PHE A 3 2.47 11.46 27.58
CA PHE A 3 1.94 12.34 26.56
C PHE A 3 0.58 12.92 26.91
N SER A 4 0.30 14.15 26.48
CA SER A 4 -0.99 14.81 26.58
C SER A 4 -1.70 14.90 25.24
N GLY A 5 -0.97 14.91 24.13
CA GLY A 5 -1.51 15.01 22.78
C GLY A 5 -0.59 14.42 21.72
N VAL A 6 -1.18 13.73 20.77
CA VAL A 6 -0.49 13.08 19.64
C VAL A 6 -0.90 13.74 18.33
N LEU A 7 0.09 14.28 17.60
CA LEU A 7 -0.12 14.65 16.20
C LEU A 7 0.06 13.41 15.33
N ILE A 8 -0.87 13.19 14.39
CA ILE A 8 -0.86 12.07 13.46
C ILE A 8 -0.34 12.57 12.12
N ALA A 9 0.94 12.28 11.82
CA ALA A 9 1.62 12.71 10.60
C ALA A 9 1.32 11.76 9.43
N ASN A 10 0.05 11.49 9.20
CA ASN A 10 -0.43 10.58 8.15
C ASN A 10 -1.89 10.90 7.77
N ARG A 11 -2.45 10.13 6.83
CA ARG A 11 -3.81 10.29 6.32
C ARG A 11 -4.56 8.97 6.18
N GLY A 12 -5.82 9.09 5.78
CA GLY A 12 -6.64 7.92 5.39
C GLY A 12 -6.86 6.94 6.52
N GLU A 13 -6.88 5.65 6.20
CA GLU A 13 -7.25 4.60 7.15
C GLU A 13 -6.29 4.50 8.34
N ILE A 14 -4.97 4.69 8.10
CA ILE A 14 -3.99 4.58 9.17
C ILE A 14 -4.07 5.77 10.14
N ALA A 15 -4.38 6.96 9.65
CA ALA A 15 -4.59 8.10 10.54
C ALA A 15 -5.82 7.88 11.44
N ILE A 16 -6.89 7.31 10.90
CA ILE A 16 -8.07 6.92 11.68
C ILE A 16 -7.72 5.83 12.71
N ARG A 17 -6.94 4.82 12.30
CA ARG A 17 -6.49 3.74 13.18
C ARG A 17 -5.69 4.26 14.38
N ILE A 18 -4.75 5.19 14.11
CA ILE A 18 -3.92 5.81 15.15
C ILE A 18 -4.77 6.71 16.05
N ALA A 19 -5.68 7.52 15.47
CA ALA A 19 -6.56 8.38 16.24
C ALA A 19 -7.37 7.57 17.26
N ARG A 20 -8.01 6.48 16.82
CA ARG A 20 -8.78 5.59 17.69
C ARG A 20 -7.93 4.98 18.81
N ALA A 21 -6.73 4.47 18.47
CA ALA A 21 -5.83 3.90 19.47
C ALA A 21 -5.38 4.92 20.52
N ALA A 22 -5.06 6.15 20.10
CA ALA A 22 -4.68 7.23 21.02
C ALA A 22 -5.85 7.71 21.88
N GLN A 23 -7.05 7.83 21.31
CA GLN A 23 -8.28 8.19 22.03
C GLN A 23 -8.66 7.12 23.07
N ASP A 24 -8.53 5.83 22.74
CA ASP A 24 -8.75 4.73 23.69
C ASP A 24 -7.77 4.77 24.87
N LEU A 25 -6.58 5.34 24.66
CA LEU A 25 -5.60 5.62 25.71
C LEU A 25 -5.85 6.96 26.44
N GLY A 26 -6.91 7.69 26.11
CA GLY A 26 -7.26 8.98 26.70
C GLY A 26 -6.37 10.14 26.24
N LEU A 27 -5.69 10.01 25.10
CA LEU A 27 -4.82 11.05 24.53
C LEU A 27 -5.61 11.92 23.54
N ARG A 28 -5.35 13.24 23.57
CA ARG A 28 -5.87 14.16 22.57
C ARG A 28 -5.18 13.91 21.22
N THR A 29 -5.94 13.94 20.14
CA THR A 29 -5.47 13.62 18.80
C THR A 29 -5.59 14.80 17.85
N VAL A 30 -4.54 15.06 17.08
CA VAL A 30 -4.51 16.10 16.06
C VAL A 30 -4.11 15.48 14.72
N ALA A 31 -5.02 15.49 13.75
CA ALA A 31 -4.70 15.06 12.40
C ALA A 31 -4.10 16.20 11.57
N VAL A 32 -3.24 15.87 10.61
CA VAL A 32 -2.82 16.83 9.59
C VAL A 32 -3.43 16.47 8.25
N TYR A 33 -3.65 17.48 7.38
CA TYR A 33 -4.16 17.25 6.03
C TYR A 33 -3.62 18.27 5.03
N SER A 34 -3.44 17.86 3.77
CA SER A 34 -3.16 18.79 2.65
C SER A 34 -4.44 19.48 2.21
N GLN A 35 -4.32 20.59 1.50
CA GLN A 35 -5.47 21.39 1.07
C GLN A 35 -6.51 20.57 0.28
N ASP A 36 -6.08 19.64 -0.56
CA ASP A 36 -6.90 18.75 -1.38
C ASP A 36 -7.42 17.51 -0.63
N ASP A 37 -7.02 17.30 0.62
CA ASP A 37 -7.44 16.17 1.47
C ASP A 37 -8.35 16.61 2.65
N ALA A 38 -8.81 17.86 2.65
CA ALA A 38 -9.63 18.44 3.73
C ALA A 38 -10.92 17.66 4.00
N ALA A 39 -11.50 17.02 2.96
CA ALA A 39 -12.71 16.21 3.06
C ALA A 39 -12.44 14.75 3.49
N SER A 40 -11.20 14.34 3.69
CA SER A 40 -10.87 12.97 4.10
C SER A 40 -11.35 12.68 5.53
N LEU A 41 -11.89 11.49 5.76
CA LEU A 41 -12.57 11.12 7.01
C LEU A 41 -11.67 11.25 8.26
N HIS A 42 -10.34 11.10 8.12
CA HIS A 42 -9.42 11.21 9.26
C HIS A 42 -9.45 12.59 9.92
N THR A 43 -9.77 13.67 9.16
CA THR A 43 -9.90 15.03 9.68
C THR A 43 -11.11 15.21 10.61
N GLN A 44 -12.08 14.31 10.52
CA GLN A 44 -13.29 14.32 11.36
C GLN A 44 -13.21 13.33 12.52
N VAL A 45 -12.32 12.35 12.45
CA VAL A 45 -12.16 11.33 13.50
C VAL A 45 -11.20 11.78 14.59
N ALA A 46 -10.15 12.52 14.26
CA ALA A 46 -9.30 13.16 15.25
C ALA A 46 -10.04 14.30 15.99
N ASP A 47 -9.61 14.64 17.20
CA ASP A 47 -10.22 15.71 17.99
C ASP A 47 -10.02 17.08 17.35
N GLU A 48 -8.88 17.27 16.67
CA GLU A 48 -8.54 18.48 15.92
C GLU A 48 -7.89 18.11 14.59
N ALA A 49 -7.96 19.03 13.61
CA ALA A 49 -7.30 18.86 12.33
C ALA A 49 -6.58 20.15 11.91
N VAL A 50 -5.34 20.03 11.43
CA VAL A 50 -4.47 21.15 11.03
C VAL A 50 -4.10 20.99 9.57
N GLN A 51 -4.36 22.05 8.79
CA GLN A 51 -3.98 22.07 7.38
C GLN A 51 -2.48 22.31 7.21
N LEU A 52 -1.82 21.43 6.45
CA LEU A 52 -0.45 21.62 5.98
C LEU A 52 -0.44 22.49 4.72
N GLU A 53 0.66 23.21 4.51
CA GLU A 53 0.88 23.94 3.27
C GLU A 53 1.19 22.98 2.12
N GLY A 54 0.51 23.18 0.97
CA GLY A 54 0.72 22.40 -0.24
C GLY A 54 -0.41 21.41 -0.56
N LEU A 55 -0.22 20.66 -1.64
CA LEU A 55 -1.17 19.72 -2.21
C LEU A 55 -0.59 18.30 -2.22
N GLY A 56 -1.45 17.31 -2.17
CA GLY A 56 -1.13 15.90 -2.33
C GLY A 56 -0.09 15.38 -1.34
N ALA A 57 0.60 14.32 -1.73
CA ALA A 57 1.59 13.62 -0.90
C ALA A 57 2.76 14.54 -0.45
N ARG A 58 3.10 15.55 -1.24
CA ARG A 58 4.22 16.48 -0.92
C ARG A 58 3.99 17.27 0.37
N ALA A 59 2.75 17.62 0.68
CA ALA A 59 2.44 18.33 1.92
C ALA A 59 2.82 17.48 3.15
N TYR A 60 2.55 16.17 3.11
CA TYR A 60 2.87 15.23 4.17
C TYR A 60 4.37 14.87 4.29
N LEU A 61 5.19 15.27 3.31
CA LEU A 61 6.66 15.11 3.32
C LEU A 61 7.41 16.33 3.85
N ASN A 62 6.71 17.40 4.19
CA ASN A 62 7.30 18.63 4.72
C ASN A 62 7.55 18.49 6.23
N ILE A 63 8.78 18.14 6.61
CA ILE A 63 9.18 17.94 8.01
C ILE A 63 8.92 19.21 8.84
N GLU A 64 9.34 20.38 8.35
CA GLU A 64 9.19 21.66 9.08
C GLU A 64 7.71 21.99 9.31
N GLY A 65 6.87 21.78 8.28
CA GLY A 65 5.43 22.00 8.36
C GLY A 65 4.75 21.09 9.38
N VAL A 66 5.12 19.81 9.44
CA VAL A 66 4.58 18.84 10.41
C VAL A 66 5.02 19.18 11.84
N ILE A 67 6.29 19.54 12.05
CA ILE A 67 6.80 19.98 13.37
C ILE A 67 6.10 21.24 13.83
N ALA A 68 5.97 22.26 12.94
CA ALA A 68 5.26 23.49 13.27
C ALA A 68 3.79 23.25 13.64
N ALA A 69 3.11 22.35 12.94
CA ALA A 69 1.73 21.94 13.26
C ALA A 69 1.65 21.30 14.65
N ALA A 70 2.60 20.43 15.02
CA ALA A 70 2.63 19.80 16.35
C ALA A 70 2.86 20.84 17.47
N GLN A 71 3.82 21.75 17.27
CA GLN A 71 4.09 22.82 18.23
C GLN A 71 2.89 23.78 18.40
N ALA A 72 2.28 24.20 17.29
CA ALA A 72 1.13 25.11 17.31
C ALA A 72 -0.10 24.49 17.99
N SER A 73 -0.30 23.18 17.83
CA SER A 73 -1.39 22.45 18.49
C SER A 73 -1.03 21.94 19.90
N GLY A 74 0.20 22.18 20.37
CA GLY A 74 0.64 21.74 21.70
C GLY A 74 0.70 20.22 21.85
N CYS A 75 1.02 19.49 20.78
CA CYS A 75 1.28 18.06 20.82
C CYS A 75 2.71 17.79 21.29
N ASP A 76 2.85 16.86 22.23
CA ASP A 76 4.13 16.43 22.78
C ASP A 76 4.65 15.11 22.16
N ALA A 77 3.85 14.48 21.30
CA ALA A 77 4.24 13.32 20.52
C ALA A 77 3.72 13.38 19.08
N ILE A 78 4.43 12.71 18.17
CA ILE A 78 4.03 12.53 16.76
C ILE A 78 4.05 11.07 16.40
N HIS A 79 2.95 10.57 15.82
CA HIS A 79 2.86 9.23 15.24
C HIS A 79 2.90 9.31 13.71
N PRO A 80 3.93 8.77 13.05
CA PRO A 80 4.09 8.87 11.60
C PRO A 80 3.26 7.84 10.82
N GLY A 81 2.73 6.80 11.46
CA GLY A 81 2.07 5.67 10.80
C GLY A 81 3.04 4.85 9.94
N TYR A 82 2.71 4.69 8.66
CA TYR A 82 3.55 4.08 7.64
C TYR A 82 3.58 4.93 6.36
N GLY A 83 4.63 4.80 5.53
CA GLY A 83 4.86 5.68 4.37
C GLY A 83 5.23 7.10 4.79
N PHE A 84 5.20 8.05 3.86
CA PHE A 84 5.58 9.44 4.07
C PHE A 84 6.89 9.60 4.88
N LEU A 85 6.80 10.15 6.09
CA LEU A 85 7.96 10.44 6.95
C LEU A 85 8.31 9.32 7.94
N SER A 86 7.59 8.17 7.91
CA SER A 86 7.72 7.14 8.94
C SER A 86 9.09 6.45 8.99
N GLU A 87 9.83 6.44 7.89
CA GLU A 87 11.18 5.83 7.77
C GLU A 87 12.28 6.88 7.61
N GLN A 88 11.99 8.17 7.84
CA GLN A 88 12.94 9.27 7.68
C GLN A 88 13.68 9.56 8.99
N ALA A 89 14.97 9.23 9.06
CA ALA A 89 15.81 9.48 10.23
C ALA A 89 15.89 10.98 10.57
N GLU A 90 15.89 11.85 9.54
CA GLU A 90 15.88 13.29 9.67
C GLU A 90 14.62 13.79 10.38
N PHE A 91 13.46 13.15 10.12
CA PHE A 91 12.21 13.51 10.79
C PHE A 91 12.22 13.14 12.28
N ALA A 92 12.68 11.94 12.62
CA ALA A 92 12.85 11.55 14.01
C ALA A 92 13.81 12.48 14.76
N THR A 93 14.91 12.89 14.11
CA THR A 93 15.87 13.85 14.63
C THR A 93 15.24 15.24 14.81
N ALA A 94 14.44 15.70 13.85
CA ALA A 94 13.74 17.00 13.93
C ALA A 94 12.71 17.01 15.07
N CYS A 95 11.98 15.91 15.29
CA CYS A 95 11.08 15.74 16.44
C CYS A 95 11.86 15.90 17.77
N ALA A 96 12.97 15.17 17.93
CA ALA A 96 13.82 15.23 19.12
C ALA A 96 14.35 16.65 19.39
N ASN A 97 14.83 17.34 18.34
CA ASN A 97 15.31 18.72 18.44
C ASN A 97 14.21 19.72 18.83
N ALA A 98 12.96 19.42 18.46
CA ALA A 98 11.79 20.20 18.83
C ALA A 98 11.22 19.86 20.22
N GLY A 99 11.79 18.88 20.93
CA GLY A 99 11.29 18.38 22.20
C GLY A 99 10.00 17.58 22.08
N ILE A 100 9.72 17.01 20.91
CA ILE A 100 8.55 16.22 20.58
C ILE A 100 8.97 14.76 20.47
N LYS A 101 8.24 13.84 21.12
CA LYS A 101 8.53 12.41 21.02
C LYS A 101 8.06 11.86 19.68
N PHE A 102 8.98 11.27 18.92
CA PHE A 102 8.66 10.46 17.75
C PHE A 102 8.18 9.09 18.20
N ILE A 103 6.93 8.71 17.86
CA ILE A 103 6.37 7.38 18.17
C ILE A 103 6.80 6.41 17.08
N GLY A 104 7.96 5.82 17.26
CA GLY A 104 8.63 4.96 16.30
C GLY A 104 10.02 4.57 16.77
N PRO A 105 10.78 3.85 15.94
CA PRO A 105 12.17 3.51 16.22
C PRO A 105 13.06 4.76 16.30
N THR A 106 14.27 4.59 16.83
CA THR A 106 15.23 5.70 16.92
C THR A 106 15.72 6.13 15.53
N ALA A 107 16.22 7.38 15.43
CA ALA A 107 16.83 7.86 14.19
C ALA A 107 17.99 6.97 13.71
N GLU A 108 18.72 6.34 14.63
CA GLU A 108 19.79 5.39 14.32
C GLU A 108 19.23 4.12 13.66
N HIS A 109 18.15 3.53 14.21
CA HIS A 109 17.47 2.38 13.60
C HIS A 109 16.90 2.71 12.23
N LEU A 110 16.26 3.87 12.09
CA LEU A 110 15.74 4.34 10.79
C LEU A 110 16.87 4.48 9.77
N GLY A 111 18.02 5.07 10.15
CA GLY A 111 19.17 5.21 9.29
C GLY A 111 19.88 3.88 8.97
N LEU A 112 19.85 2.92 9.90
CA LEU A 112 20.42 1.58 9.68
C LEU A 112 19.58 0.78 8.69
N PHE A 113 18.27 0.65 8.96
CA PHE A 113 17.36 -0.19 8.17
C PHE A 113 16.87 0.47 6.87
N GLY A 114 16.99 1.79 6.77
CA GLY A 114 16.78 2.51 5.51
C GLY A 114 17.90 2.32 4.49
N ASP A 115 19.09 1.91 4.93
CA ASP A 115 20.24 1.58 4.07
C ASP A 115 20.36 0.07 3.91
N LYS A 116 20.04 -0.44 2.72
CA LYS A 116 20.00 -1.89 2.45
C LYS A 116 21.37 -2.57 2.64
N ALA A 117 22.46 -1.90 2.30
CA ALA A 117 23.82 -2.46 2.47
C ALA A 117 24.16 -2.59 3.95
N ARG A 118 23.93 -1.53 4.73
CA ARG A 118 24.15 -1.53 6.18
C ARG A 118 23.25 -2.52 6.90
N ALA A 119 21.96 -2.61 6.54
CA ALA A 119 21.03 -3.57 7.11
C ALA A 119 21.49 -5.02 6.84
N ARG A 120 21.98 -5.29 5.62
CA ARG A 120 22.52 -6.60 5.25
C ARG A 120 23.80 -6.93 6.00
N GLU A 121 24.74 -6.00 6.11
CA GLU A 121 25.96 -6.18 6.92
C GLU A 121 25.62 -6.48 8.39
N ALA A 122 24.67 -5.76 8.96
CA ALA A 122 24.19 -5.97 10.32
C ALA A 122 23.51 -7.35 10.49
N ALA A 123 22.75 -7.82 9.48
CA ALA A 123 22.14 -9.14 9.48
C ALA A 123 23.22 -10.25 9.47
N ILE A 124 24.25 -10.12 8.63
CA ILE A 124 25.39 -11.06 8.59
C ILE A 124 26.09 -11.09 9.95
N ALA A 125 26.36 -9.92 10.55
CA ALA A 125 27.00 -9.83 11.87
C ALA A 125 26.16 -10.48 12.99
N ALA A 126 24.83 -10.48 12.85
CA ALA A 126 23.88 -11.15 13.74
C ALA A 126 23.67 -12.64 13.42
N ASN A 127 24.44 -13.22 12.49
CA ASN A 127 24.26 -14.58 11.98
C ASN A 127 22.85 -14.86 11.45
N VAL A 128 22.28 -13.91 10.72
CA VAL A 128 21.01 -14.06 10.00
C VAL A 128 21.33 -14.38 8.54
N PRO A 129 20.75 -15.44 7.97
CA PRO A 129 20.99 -15.78 6.57
C PRO A 129 20.55 -14.66 5.63
N VAL A 130 21.35 -14.36 4.61
CA VAL A 130 21.06 -13.35 3.59
C VAL A 130 21.22 -13.95 2.19
N LEU A 131 20.54 -13.38 1.18
CA LEU A 131 20.75 -13.82 -0.21
C LEU A 131 22.22 -13.67 -0.61
N GLN A 132 22.72 -14.62 -1.40
CA GLN A 132 24.01 -14.44 -2.05
C GLN A 132 23.90 -13.32 -3.09
N GLY A 133 24.88 -12.40 -3.07
CA GLY A 133 24.87 -11.24 -3.95
C GLY A 133 26.19 -10.49 -3.91
N ILE A 134 26.28 -9.44 -4.70
CA ILE A 134 27.36 -8.49 -4.70
C ILE A 134 26.81 -7.16 -4.21
N ASP A 135 27.09 -6.79 -2.97
CA ASP A 135 26.44 -5.71 -2.21
C ASP A 135 26.93 -4.29 -2.57
N ARG A 136 27.53 -4.12 -3.72
CA ARG A 136 28.02 -2.84 -4.26
C ARG A 136 27.59 -2.68 -5.71
N ALA A 137 27.74 -1.49 -6.24
CA ALA A 137 27.57 -1.27 -7.67
C ALA A 137 28.40 -2.27 -8.48
N VAL A 138 27.78 -2.91 -9.46
CA VAL A 138 28.41 -3.89 -10.33
C VAL A 138 28.44 -3.40 -11.77
N THR A 139 29.45 -3.83 -12.52
CA THR A 139 29.53 -3.71 -13.97
C THR A 139 28.74 -4.83 -14.64
N LEU A 140 28.39 -4.64 -15.92
CA LEU A 140 27.76 -5.71 -16.70
C LEU A 140 28.60 -7.00 -16.74
N ALA A 141 29.93 -6.87 -16.83
CA ALA A 141 30.83 -8.03 -16.82
C ALA A 141 30.79 -8.81 -15.49
N GLU A 142 30.73 -8.12 -14.36
CA GLU A 142 30.55 -8.74 -13.04
C GLU A 142 29.18 -9.42 -12.91
N ALA A 143 28.10 -8.78 -13.40
CA ALA A 143 26.77 -9.37 -13.42
C ALA A 143 26.73 -10.64 -14.30
N GLN A 144 27.41 -10.65 -15.46
CA GLN A 144 27.54 -11.83 -16.31
C GLN A 144 28.31 -12.96 -15.62
N ALA A 145 29.41 -12.64 -14.94
CA ALA A 145 30.20 -13.63 -14.19
C ALA A 145 29.37 -14.23 -13.04
N PHE A 146 28.61 -13.40 -12.33
CA PHE A 146 27.72 -13.83 -11.25
C PHE A 146 26.58 -14.71 -11.77
N PHE A 147 25.95 -14.32 -12.87
CA PHE A 147 24.91 -15.13 -13.54
C PHE A 147 25.43 -16.52 -13.95
N GLY A 148 26.68 -16.59 -14.46
CA GLY A 148 27.30 -17.87 -14.83
C GLY A 148 27.49 -18.84 -13.66
N GLN A 149 27.54 -18.35 -12.43
CA GLN A 149 27.63 -19.15 -11.21
C GLN A 149 26.26 -19.57 -10.66
N HIS A 150 25.18 -18.89 -11.10
CA HIS A 150 23.81 -19.07 -10.60
C HIS A 150 22.84 -19.38 -11.75
N PRO A 151 22.80 -20.64 -12.25
CA PRO A 151 21.99 -21.02 -13.42
C PRO A 151 20.49 -20.90 -13.19
N GLY A 152 20.01 -20.79 -11.94
CA GLY A 152 18.64 -20.50 -11.58
C GLY A 152 18.20 -19.05 -11.87
N GLY A 153 19.15 -18.17 -12.19
CA GLY A 153 18.93 -16.76 -12.47
C GLY A 153 19.45 -15.83 -11.37
N ILE A 154 19.47 -14.55 -11.72
CA ILE A 154 19.83 -13.46 -10.80
C ILE A 154 18.74 -12.39 -10.83
N ILE A 155 18.70 -11.55 -9.80
CA ILE A 155 17.91 -10.35 -9.77
C ILE A 155 18.84 -9.14 -9.77
N ILE A 156 18.58 -8.18 -10.67
CA ILE A 156 19.30 -6.91 -10.72
C ILE A 156 18.44 -5.89 -10.00
N LYS A 157 19.03 -5.12 -9.11
CA LYS A 157 18.32 -4.11 -8.29
C LYS A 157 19.05 -2.79 -8.30
N ALA A 158 18.30 -1.67 -8.31
CA ALA A 158 18.87 -0.36 -8.04
C ALA A 158 19.53 -0.33 -6.65
N LEU A 159 20.74 0.23 -6.55
CA LEU A 159 21.47 0.36 -5.29
C LEU A 159 20.80 1.39 -4.37
N ALA A 160 20.27 2.46 -4.94
CA ALA A 160 19.51 3.49 -4.23
C ALA A 160 18.01 3.26 -4.37
N GLY A 161 17.22 3.53 -3.32
CA GLY A 161 15.76 3.51 -3.34
C GLY A 161 15.11 2.17 -2.98
N GLY A 162 13.78 2.11 -3.10
CA GLY A 162 12.93 0.99 -2.70
C GLY A 162 11.68 0.86 -3.58
N GLY A 163 10.75 -0.04 -3.19
CA GLY A 163 9.48 -0.18 -3.89
C GLY A 163 9.54 -0.92 -5.23
N GLY A 164 10.63 -1.67 -5.50
CA GLY A 164 10.75 -2.51 -6.70
C GLY A 164 11.12 -1.76 -8.00
N ARG A 165 11.30 -0.46 -7.98
CA ARG A 165 11.77 0.32 -9.14
C ARG A 165 13.23 -0.03 -9.45
N GLY A 166 13.57 -0.20 -10.74
CA GLY A 166 14.90 -0.64 -11.16
C GLY A 166 15.26 -2.06 -10.72
N THR A 167 14.24 -2.92 -10.51
CA THR A 167 14.43 -4.32 -10.08
C THR A 167 13.88 -5.27 -11.14
N ARG A 168 14.74 -6.18 -11.64
CA ARG A 168 14.35 -7.18 -12.65
C ARG A 168 15.07 -8.49 -12.45
N ALA A 169 14.32 -9.59 -12.59
CA ALA A 169 14.87 -10.93 -12.65
C ALA A 169 15.43 -11.22 -14.06
N VAL A 170 16.55 -11.92 -14.10
CA VAL A 170 17.19 -12.41 -15.33
C VAL A 170 17.34 -13.92 -15.18
N THR A 171 16.62 -14.67 -16.01
CA THR A 171 16.67 -16.15 -16.04
C THR A 171 17.32 -16.68 -17.33
N ASN A 172 17.54 -15.80 -18.32
CA ASN A 172 18.19 -16.16 -19.57
C ASN A 172 19.40 -15.22 -19.81
N ALA A 173 20.57 -15.79 -20.05
CA ALA A 173 21.81 -15.04 -20.28
C ALA A 173 21.74 -14.08 -21.47
N ALA A 174 20.93 -14.39 -22.50
CA ALA A 174 20.79 -13.54 -23.68
C ALA A 174 20.16 -12.19 -23.36
N ASP A 175 19.28 -12.13 -22.34
CA ASP A 175 18.50 -10.93 -21.98
C ASP A 175 19.26 -10.05 -20.96
N LEU A 176 20.36 -10.58 -20.37
CA LEU A 176 21.02 -9.93 -19.24
C LEU A 176 21.52 -8.53 -19.56
N ALA A 177 22.14 -8.32 -20.72
CA ALA A 177 22.71 -7.02 -21.07
C ALA A 177 21.62 -5.94 -21.27
N GLU A 178 20.50 -6.30 -21.90
CA GLU A 178 19.35 -5.41 -22.10
C GLU A 178 18.69 -5.06 -20.77
N ILE A 179 18.40 -6.09 -19.94
CA ILE A 179 17.77 -5.90 -18.64
C ILE A 179 18.68 -5.07 -17.72
N PHE A 180 20.01 -5.30 -17.75
CA PHE A 180 20.96 -4.53 -16.96
C PHE A 180 20.91 -3.04 -17.30
N ALA A 181 21.00 -2.69 -18.59
CA ALA A 181 20.93 -1.31 -19.06
C ALA A 181 19.59 -0.65 -18.72
N ARG A 182 18.50 -1.42 -18.79
CA ARG A 182 17.16 -0.95 -18.42
C ARG A 182 17.06 -0.65 -16.93
N CYS A 183 17.56 -1.54 -16.07
CA CYS A 183 17.59 -1.30 -14.61
C CYS A 183 18.39 -0.05 -14.25
N GLN A 184 19.54 0.18 -14.92
CA GLN A 184 20.35 1.40 -14.73
C GLN A 184 19.58 2.66 -15.14
N SER A 185 18.89 2.63 -16.28
CA SER A 185 18.09 3.76 -16.78
C SER A 185 16.93 4.09 -15.82
N GLU A 186 16.20 3.06 -15.37
CA GLU A 186 15.11 3.21 -14.39
C GLU A 186 15.62 3.72 -13.03
N ALA A 187 16.77 3.22 -12.56
CA ALA A 187 17.39 3.70 -11.33
C ALA A 187 17.78 5.18 -11.42
N LYS A 188 18.39 5.57 -12.55
CA LYS A 188 18.76 6.96 -12.80
C LYS A 188 17.55 7.90 -12.85
N ALA A 189 16.48 7.48 -13.54
CA ALA A 189 15.25 8.26 -13.64
C ALA A 189 14.54 8.41 -12.29
N ALA A 190 14.49 7.33 -11.49
CA ALA A 190 13.75 7.33 -10.22
C ALA A 190 14.55 7.93 -9.05
N PHE A 191 15.86 7.72 -9.01
CA PHE A 191 16.71 8.02 -7.83
C PHE A 191 17.90 8.93 -8.13
N GLY A 192 18.13 9.30 -9.40
CA GLY A 192 19.25 10.14 -9.83
C GLY A 192 20.59 9.39 -9.92
N ILE A 193 20.65 8.10 -9.54
CA ILE A 193 21.85 7.26 -9.49
C ILE A 193 21.59 6.00 -10.32
N GLU A 194 22.49 5.67 -11.26
CA GLU A 194 22.37 4.51 -12.16
C GLU A 194 22.96 3.22 -11.60
N ASP A 195 23.50 3.27 -10.39
CA ASP A 195 24.17 2.11 -9.79
C ASP A 195 23.17 1.00 -9.49
N VAL A 196 23.53 -0.21 -9.92
CA VAL A 196 22.77 -1.45 -9.69
C VAL A 196 23.67 -2.51 -9.06
N TYR A 197 23.07 -3.41 -8.30
CA TYR A 197 23.69 -4.57 -7.70
C TYR A 197 22.95 -5.86 -8.08
N VAL A 198 23.52 -7.02 -7.79
CA VAL A 198 22.95 -8.33 -8.17
C VAL A 198 22.86 -9.26 -6.99
N GLU A 199 21.78 -10.04 -6.95
CA GLU A 199 21.54 -11.13 -5.99
C GLU A 199 21.04 -12.38 -6.73
N VAL A 200 21.11 -13.53 -6.06
CA VAL A 200 20.51 -14.77 -6.55
C VAL A 200 18.98 -14.60 -6.65
N PHE A 201 18.42 -15.07 -7.75
CA PHE A 201 16.97 -15.06 -7.95
C PHE A 201 16.34 -16.33 -7.38
N LEU A 202 15.32 -16.18 -6.55
CA LEU A 202 14.51 -17.26 -6.02
C LEU A 202 13.16 -17.29 -6.79
N PRO A 203 12.98 -18.22 -7.74
CA PRO A 203 11.81 -18.22 -8.63
C PRO A 203 10.50 -18.57 -7.92
N LYS A 204 10.56 -19.36 -6.86
CA LYS A 204 9.43 -19.78 -6.04
C LYS A 204 9.74 -19.51 -4.58
N ALA A 205 9.53 -18.30 -4.14
CA ALA A 205 9.76 -17.92 -2.75
C ALA A 205 8.44 -17.49 -2.09
N LYS A 206 8.23 -17.91 -0.84
CA LYS A 206 7.25 -17.29 0.04
C LYS A 206 7.85 -16.07 0.70
N HIS A 207 7.02 -15.05 0.91
CA HIS A 207 7.38 -13.87 1.67
C HIS A 207 6.81 -14.01 3.08
N ILE A 208 7.69 -14.22 4.04
CA ILE A 208 7.35 -14.36 5.46
C ILE A 208 8.01 -13.22 6.22
N GLU A 209 7.28 -12.63 7.15
CA GLU A 209 7.79 -11.51 7.94
C GLU A 209 7.47 -11.71 9.42
N VAL A 210 8.38 -11.29 10.30
CA VAL A 210 8.24 -11.45 11.75
C VAL A 210 7.99 -10.08 12.39
N GLN A 211 6.91 -9.97 13.16
CA GLN A 211 6.59 -8.77 13.93
C GLN A 211 7.43 -8.70 15.20
N ILE A 212 8.22 -7.66 15.33
CA ILE A 212 9.05 -7.37 16.51
C ILE A 212 8.51 -6.14 17.23
N ILE A 213 8.66 -6.15 18.53
CA ILE A 213 8.51 -4.97 19.40
C ILE A 213 9.63 -4.96 20.44
N GLY A 214 10.24 -3.79 20.63
CA GLY A 214 11.27 -3.56 21.65
C GLY A 214 10.95 -2.32 22.47
N ASP A 215 11.24 -2.36 23.77
CA ASP A 215 11.09 -1.22 24.68
C ASP A 215 12.39 -0.42 24.84
N GLU A 216 12.32 0.70 25.55
CA GLU A 216 13.49 1.54 25.84
C GLU A 216 14.39 0.96 26.96
N HIS A 217 13.97 -0.15 27.60
CA HIS A 217 14.68 -0.83 28.68
C HIS A 217 15.54 -2.00 28.19
N GLY A 218 15.48 -2.29 26.86
CA GLY A 218 16.27 -3.34 26.23
C GLY A 218 15.56 -4.69 26.14
N SER A 219 14.27 -4.77 26.52
CA SER A 219 13.47 -5.96 26.30
C SER A 219 12.96 -5.98 24.86
N ILE A 220 13.06 -7.13 24.20
CA ILE A 220 12.62 -7.35 22.82
C ILE A 220 11.86 -8.66 22.74
N THR A 221 10.69 -8.64 22.10
CA THR A 221 9.87 -9.83 21.86
C THR A 221 9.31 -9.83 20.44
N HIS A 222 8.64 -10.91 20.06
CA HIS A 222 7.94 -11.04 18.80
C HIS A 222 6.45 -11.28 19.01
N LEU A 223 5.66 -11.01 17.98
CA LEU A 223 4.21 -11.25 17.95
C LEU A 223 3.81 -12.20 16.80
N GLY A 224 4.71 -13.14 16.50
CA GLY A 224 4.53 -14.12 15.45
C GLY A 224 4.90 -13.58 14.06
N GLU A 225 4.57 -14.39 13.07
CA GLU A 225 4.87 -14.11 11.66
C GLU A 225 3.59 -13.89 10.85
N ARG A 226 3.78 -13.28 9.67
CA ARG A 226 2.77 -13.12 8.62
C ARG A 226 3.28 -13.70 7.31
N GLU A 227 2.40 -14.23 6.50
CA GLU A 227 2.67 -14.57 5.11
C GLU A 227 2.11 -13.48 4.19
N CYS A 228 2.99 -12.91 3.35
CA CYS A 228 2.70 -11.83 2.42
C CYS A 228 3.01 -12.23 0.96
N SER A 229 2.87 -13.52 0.63
CA SER A 229 3.22 -14.05 -0.71
C SER A 229 2.24 -13.64 -1.80
N ALA A 230 0.99 -13.29 -1.46
CA ALA A 230 0.02 -12.80 -2.45
C ALA A 230 0.36 -11.35 -2.83
N GLN A 231 1.21 -11.21 -3.85
CA GLN A 231 1.74 -9.92 -4.34
C GLN A 231 1.50 -9.77 -5.83
N ARG A 232 1.19 -8.55 -6.25
CA ARG A 232 1.16 -8.14 -7.65
C ARG A 232 2.29 -7.15 -7.89
N ARG A 233 3.23 -7.47 -8.78
CA ARG A 233 4.41 -6.63 -9.07
C ARG A 233 5.11 -6.15 -7.79
N ASN A 234 5.36 -7.07 -6.87
CA ASN A 234 5.94 -6.84 -5.53
C ASN A 234 5.09 -5.98 -4.57
N GLN A 235 3.82 -5.72 -4.89
CA GLN A 235 2.89 -5.05 -3.99
C GLN A 235 2.00 -6.10 -3.32
N LYS A 236 2.01 -6.14 -1.99
CA LYS A 236 1.16 -7.03 -1.18
C LYS A 236 -0.32 -6.70 -1.43
N VAL A 237 -1.16 -7.70 -1.65
CA VAL A 237 -2.62 -7.52 -1.89
C VAL A 237 -3.48 -8.32 -0.91
N VAL A 238 -2.95 -9.45 -0.40
CA VAL A 238 -3.55 -10.23 0.69
C VAL A 238 -2.45 -10.68 1.63
N GLU A 239 -2.68 -10.50 2.93
CA GLU A 239 -1.76 -10.89 4.00
C GLU A 239 -2.45 -11.82 5.00
N ILE A 240 -1.68 -12.71 5.60
CA ILE A 240 -2.18 -13.80 6.44
C ILE A 240 -1.36 -13.89 7.72
N ALA A 241 -2.00 -14.13 8.86
CA ALA A 241 -1.34 -14.51 10.10
C ALA A 241 -2.11 -15.66 10.80
N PRO A 242 -1.38 -16.63 11.38
CA PRO A 242 0.00 -17.00 11.09
C PRO A 242 0.13 -17.57 9.66
N ALA A 243 1.35 -17.82 9.17
CA ALA A 243 1.60 -18.46 7.88
C ALA A 243 1.05 -19.88 7.86
N PRO A 244 0.07 -20.23 6.96
CA PRO A 244 -0.75 -21.43 7.15
C PRO A 244 -0.03 -22.76 6.86
N ALA A 245 1.00 -22.75 6.04
CA ALA A 245 1.72 -23.99 5.65
C ALA A 245 3.21 -23.92 6.02
N LEU A 246 3.55 -23.14 7.04
CA LEU A 246 4.91 -23.03 7.53
C LEU A 246 5.18 -24.14 8.57
N ASP A 247 6.22 -24.93 8.31
CA ASP A 247 6.69 -25.93 9.27
C ASP A 247 7.09 -25.31 10.59
N GLU A 248 6.76 -25.94 11.72
CA GLU A 248 6.94 -25.35 13.06
C GLU A 248 8.40 -25.14 13.42
N GLU A 249 9.30 -26.07 13.05
CA GLU A 249 10.73 -25.92 13.31
C GLU A 249 11.30 -24.75 12.50
N LEU A 250 10.87 -24.62 11.25
CA LEU A 250 11.28 -23.52 10.38
C LEU A 250 10.73 -22.18 10.88
N ARG A 251 9.46 -22.15 11.31
CA ARG A 251 8.84 -20.97 11.95
C ARG A 251 9.68 -20.49 13.13
N GLN A 252 10.02 -21.40 14.02
CA GLN A 252 10.79 -21.09 15.21
C GLN A 252 12.19 -20.54 14.84
N ARG A 253 12.88 -21.16 13.89
CA ARG A 253 14.19 -20.70 13.41
C ARG A 253 14.13 -19.28 12.80
N MET A 254 13.07 -18.97 12.05
CA MET A 254 12.88 -17.64 11.46
C MET A 254 12.62 -16.59 12.55
N ILE A 255 11.75 -16.90 13.50
CA ILE A 255 11.45 -16.03 14.64
C ILE A 255 12.71 -15.77 15.46
N GLU A 256 13.48 -16.81 15.80
CA GLU A 256 14.72 -16.67 16.54
C GLU A 256 15.76 -15.83 15.78
N ALA A 257 15.83 -15.96 14.46
CA ALA A 257 16.71 -15.13 13.63
C ALA A 257 16.31 -13.65 13.70
N ALA A 258 15.01 -13.34 13.60
CA ALA A 258 14.50 -11.98 13.68
C ALA A 258 14.73 -11.37 15.09
N VAL A 259 14.43 -12.12 16.16
CA VAL A 259 14.64 -11.67 17.55
C VAL A 259 16.14 -11.44 17.80
N ARG A 260 17.00 -12.37 17.41
CA ARG A 260 18.46 -12.24 17.55
C ARG A 260 18.99 -11.02 16.81
N PHE A 261 18.48 -10.74 15.60
CA PHE A 261 18.87 -9.57 14.85
C PHE A 261 18.42 -8.28 15.55
N ALA A 262 17.16 -8.21 16.00
CA ALA A 262 16.65 -7.07 16.74
C ALA A 262 17.45 -6.83 18.04
N GLN A 263 17.78 -7.90 18.78
CA GLN A 263 18.62 -7.83 19.98
C GLN A 263 20.02 -7.30 19.71
N ALA A 264 20.66 -7.77 18.61
CA ALA A 264 21.99 -7.30 18.22
C ALA A 264 22.02 -5.80 17.90
N GLN A 265 20.88 -5.21 17.57
CA GLN A 265 20.73 -3.77 17.29
C GLN A 265 20.12 -2.99 18.46
N ASN A 266 19.80 -3.62 19.60
CA ASN A 266 19.00 -3.00 20.69
C ASN A 266 17.74 -2.30 20.17
N TYR A 267 17.02 -3.00 19.29
CA TYR A 267 15.88 -2.43 18.55
C TYR A 267 14.79 -1.90 19.48
N GLN A 268 14.22 -0.74 19.15
CA GLN A 268 13.16 -0.10 19.92
C GLN A 268 11.94 0.16 19.03
N SER A 269 10.74 0.13 19.65
CA SER A 269 9.45 0.30 19.01
C SER A 269 9.02 -0.90 18.16
N LEU A 270 8.00 -0.72 17.31
CA LEU A 270 7.57 -1.74 16.36
C LEU A 270 8.49 -1.81 15.15
N GLY A 271 8.72 -3.02 14.67
CA GLY A 271 9.41 -3.27 13.42
C GLY A 271 9.04 -4.62 12.85
N THR A 272 9.30 -4.80 11.57
CA THR A 272 9.03 -6.04 10.85
C THR A 272 10.28 -6.47 10.11
N PHE A 273 10.70 -7.71 10.32
CA PHE A 273 11.86 -8.31 9.68
C PHE A 273 11.36 -9.28 8.61
N GLU A 274 11.69 -9.00 7.36
CA GLU A 274 11.15 -9.69 6.20
C GLU A 274 12.13 -10.72 5.63
N PHE A 275 11.60 -11.89 5.28
CA PHE A 275 12.35 -13.02 4.77
C PHE A 275 11.73 -13.60 3.51
N LEU A 276 12.57 -14.10 2.61
CA LEU A 276 12.13 -15.02 1.56
C LEU A 276 12.45 -16.45 1.99
N LEU A 277 11.46 -17.31 1.87
CA LEU A 277 11.57 -18.74 2.06
C LEU A 277 11.56 -19.43 0.69
N ASP A 278 12.67 -20.07 0.31
CA ASP A 278 12.75 -20.83 -0.93
C ASP A 278 11.91 -22.11 -0.81
N THR A 279 10.92 -22.25 -1.71
CA THR A 279 10.07 -23.43 -1.80
C THR A 279 10.39 -24.34 -2.99
N SER A 280 11.44 -24.01 -3.77
CA SER A 280 11.85 -24.77 -4.96
C SER A 280 12.80 -25.92 -4.67
N GLY A 281 13.45 -25.93 -3.51
CA GLY A 281 14.49 -26.87 -3.13
C GLY A 281 14.07 -27.95 -2.12
N SER A 282 14.92 -28.93 -1.91
CA SER A 282 14.74 -30.00 -0.93
C SER A 282 15.06 -29.62 0.51
N GLY A 283 15.48 -28.39 0.76
CA GLY A 283 15.77 -27.82 2.07
C GLY A 283 15.14 -26.43 2.14
N SER A 284 14.19 -26.27 3.02
CA SER A 284 13.54 -24.98 3.26
C SER A 284 14.51 -24.03 3.94
N GLU A 285 15.21 -23.23 3.16
CA GLU A 285 16.09 -22.18 3.66
C GLU A 285 15.42 -20.82 3.51
N PHE A 286 15.51 -20.02 4.56
CA PHE A 286 15.03 -18.65 4.53
C PHE A 286 16.22 -17.68 4.51
N VAL A 287 16.00 -16.51 3.92
CA VAL A 287 16.98 -15.44 3.85
C VAL A 287 16.32 -14.11 4.17
N PHE A 288 17.02 -13.28 4.93
CA PHE A 288 16.60 -11.90 5.22
C PHE A 288 16.69 -11.04 3.96
N ILE A 289 15.70 -10.19 3.76
CA ILE A 289 15.66 -9.25 2.63
C ILE A 289 15.66 -7.79 3.08
N GLU A 290 14.84 -7.45 4.06
CA GLU A 290 14.79 -6.10 4.62
C GLU A 290 14.15 -6.08 6.01
N ALA A 291 14.33 -4.98 6.73
CA ALA A 291 13.56 -4.68 7.93
C ALA A 291 12.86 -3.33 7.77
N ASN A 292 11.57 -3.32 8.02
CA ASN A 292 10.76 -2.12 8.01
C ASN A 292 10.65 -1.57 9.44
N ALA A 293 11.41 -0.52 9.72
CA ALA A 293 11.48 0.11 11.05
C ALA A 293 10.28 1.02 11.29
N ARG A 294 9.08 0.46 11.27
CA ARG A 294 7.79 1.14 11.41
C ARG A 294 6.63 0.18 11.60
N LEU A 295 5.45 0.73 11.84
CA LEU A 295 4.20 -0.01 11.71
C LEU A 295 3.97 -0.43 10.24
N GLN A 296 3.48 -1.65 10.02
CA GLN A 296 3.14 -2.17 8.69
C GLN A 296 1.65 -2.00 8.38
N VAL A 297 1.28 -1.96 7.08
CA VAL A 297 -0.13 -1.92 6.64
C VAL A 297 -0.90 -3.12 7.17
N GLU A 298 -0.25 -4.27 7.17
CA GLU A 298 -0.76 -5.60 7.53
C GLU A 298 -0.67 -5.95 9.03
N HIS A 299 -0.34 -4.99 9.88
CA HIS A 299 -0.28 -5.20 11.35
C HIS A 299 -1.58 -5.78 11.92
N THR A 300 -2.69 -5.50 11.29
CA THR A 300 -4.03 -5.88 11.73
C THR A 300 -4.24 -7.38 11.83
N VAL A 301 -3.63 -8.20 10.94
CA VAL A 301 -3.78 -9.67 11.03
C VAL A 301 -3.07 -10.24 12.26
N THR A 302 -1.95 -9.64 12.66
CA THR A 302 -1.27 -9.98 13.93
C THR A 302 -2.15 -9.62 15.12
N GLU A 303 -2.75 -8.43 15.12
CA GLU A 303 -3.68 -7.99 16.17
C GLU A 303 -4.85 -8.97 16.34
N GLU A 304 -5.45 -9.41 15.22
CA GLU A 304 -6.60 -10.30 15.23
C GLU A 304 -6.29 -11.71 15.78
N VAL A 305 -5.09 -12.24 15.56
CA VAL A 305 -4.72 -13.57 16.04
C VAL A 305 -4.10 -13.56 17.44
N THR A 306 -3.47 -12.46 17.84
CA THR A 306 -2.82 -12.35 19.15
C THR A 306 -3.70 -11.68 20.21
N GLY A 307 -4.62 -10.80 19.77
CA GLY A 307 -5.41 -9.94 20.66
C GLY A 307 -4.63 -8.73 21.20
N VAL A 308 -3.42 -8.48 20.68
CA VAL A 308 -2.56 -7.34 21.07
C VAL A 308 -2.83 -6.17 20.13
N ASP A 309 -3.20 -5.00 20.67
CA ASP A 309 -3.26 -3.75 19.92
C ASP A 309 -1.85 -3.20 19.70
N LEU A 310 -1.33 -3.35 18.46
CA LEU A 310 0.03 -2.94 18.11
C LEU A 310 0.22 -1.43 18.18
N VAL A 311 -0.77 -0.66 17.77
CA VAL A 311 -0.68 0.82 17.78
C VAL A 311 -0.69 1.35 19.19
N GLN A 312 -1.57 0.84 20.06
CA GLN A 312 -1.53 1.20 21.50
C GLN A 312 -0.22 0.78 22.14
N SER A 313 0.27 -0.44 21.85
CA SER A 313 1.56 -0.92 22.37
C SER A 313 2.71 -0.01 21.93
N GLN A 314 2.71 0.43 20.67
CA GLN A 314 3.72 1.36 20.17
C GLN A 314 3.68 2.71 20.89
N ILE A 315 2.49 3.27 21.10
CA ILE A 315 2.31 4.54 21.84
C ILE A 315 2.78 4.40 23.30
N ARG A 316 2.43 3.30 23.96
CA ARG A 316 2.78 3.03 25.36
C ARG A 316 4.29 2.85 25.55
N VAL A 317 4.94 2.07 24.66
CA VAL A 317 6.40 1.90 24.67
C VAL A 317 7.10 3.24 24.43
N ALA A 318 6.64 4.05 23.47
CA ALA A 318 7.18 5.40 23.25
C ALA A 318 6.95 6.31 24.46
N GLY A 319 5.95 6.05 25.28
CA GLY A 319 5.68 6.69 26.56
C GLY A 319 6.54 6.19 27.73
N GLY A 320 7.48 5.26 27.48
CA GLY A 320 8.42 4.73 28.47
C GLY A 320 7.91 3.51 29.23
N GLU A 321 6.77 2.91 28.86
CA GLU A 321 6.30 1.66 29.46
C GLU A 321 7.14 0.49 28.94
N SER A 322 7.45 -0.47 29.84
CA SER A 322 8.17 -1.69 29.49
C SER A 322 7.27 -2.73 28.82
N LEU A 323 7.85 -3.71 28.13
CA LEU A 323 7.08 -4.85 27.60
C LEU A 323 6.39 -5.63 28.72
N SER A 324 6.96 -5.64 29.93
CA SER A 324 6.32 -6.26 31.10
C SER A 324 5.05 -5.50 31.55
N ASP A 325 5.05 -4.16 31.45
CA ASP A 325 3.86 -3.34 31.75
C ASP A 325 2.74 -3.54 30.72
N LEU A 326 3.09 -4.03 29.55
CA LEU A 326 2.16 -4.35 28.45
C LEU A 326 1.68 -5.81 28.46
N ASP A 327 2.10 -6.64 29.41
CA ASP A 327 1.91 -8.09 29.41
C ASP A 327 2.52 -8.78 28.15
N LEU A 328 3.61 -8.21 27.61
CA LEU A 328 4.34 -8.70 26.44
C LEU A 328 5.76 -9.17 26.78
N ALA A 329 6.04 -9.46 28.05
CA ALA A 329 7.32 -10.08 28.46
C ALA A 329 7.53 -11.45 27.80
N ASP A 330 6.44 -12.21 27.63
CA ASP A 330 6.41 -13.45 26.86
C ASP A 330 5.68 -13.23 25.54
N PRO A 331 6.07 -13.96 24.47
CA PRO A 331 5.41 -13.85 23.18
C PRO A 331 3.93 -14.24 23.24
N ALA A 332 3.07 -13.43 22.62
CA ALA A 332 1.65 -13.75 22.52
C ALA A 332 1.43 -14.95 21.59
N THR A 333 0.64 -15.92 22.04
CA THR A 333 0.32 -17.11 21.24
C THR A 333 -0.81 -16.83 20.25
N PRO A 334 -0.59 -16.93 18.92
CA PRO A 334 -1.62 -16.76 17.92
C PRO A 334 -2.77 -17.78 18.06
N ARG A 335 -4.00 -17.36 17.78
CA ARG A 335 -5.19 -18.22 17.81
C ARG A 335 -5.96 -18.16 16.48
N GLY A 336 -6.05 -19.32 15.81
CA GLY A 336 -6.71 -19.42 14.51
C GLY A 336 -5.97 -18.70 13.41
N PHE A 337 -6.70 -18.17 12.42
CA PHE A 337 -6.15 -17.44 11.29
C PHE A 337 -6.81 -16.08 11.12
N ALA A 338 -6.04 -15.09 10.67
CA ALA A 338 -6.55 -13.84 10.16
C ALA A 338 -6.06 -13.59 8.73
N ILE A 339 -6.92 -13.00 7.91
CA ILE A 339 -6.62 -12.60 6.52
C ILE A 339 -6.98 -11.14 6.37
N GLN A 340 -6.07 -10.34 5.85
CA GLN A 340 -6.31 -8.98 5.40
C GLN A 340 -6.35 -8.94 3.87
N ALA A 341 -7.36 -8.30 3.29
CA ALA A 341 -7.46 -8.01 1.87
C ALA A 341 -7.44 -6.49 1.65
N ARG A 342 -6.54 -6.02 0.80
CA ARG A 342 -6.41 -4.59 0.46
C ARG A 342 -7.40 -4.22 -0.64
N VAL A 343 -8.45 -3.50 -0.26
CA VAL A 343 -9.44 -2.98 -1.21
C VAL A 343 -8.94 -1.67 -1.79
N ASN A 344 -8.50 -1.76 -3.03
CA ASN A 344 -7.95 -0.64 -3.80
C ASN A 344 -8.95 -0.12 -4.82
N LEU A 345 -8.97 1.19 -5.03
CA LEU A 345 -9.75 1.86 -6.08
C LEU A 345 -9.01 1.72 -7.41
N GLU A 346 -9.18 0.58 -8.04
CA GLU A 346 -8.52 0.25 -9.29
C GLU A 346 -9.26 -0.86 -10.04
N THR A 347 -9.06 -0.91 -11.36
CA THR A 347 -9.50 -2.02 -12.22
C THR A 347 -8.28 -2.73 -12.76
N LEU A 348 -8.31 -4.06 -12.82
CA LEU A 348 -7.25 -4.88 -13.38
C LEU A 348 -7.62 -5.33 -14.79
N GLY A 349 -6.72 -5.11 -15.75
CA GLY A 349 -6.79 -5.71 -17.07
C GLY A 349 -6.30 -7.16 -17.06
N ALA A 350 -6.75 -7.95 -18.04
CA ALA A 350 -6.31 -9.35 -18.21
C ALA A 350 -4.80 -9.48 -18.49
N ASP A 351 -4.15 -8.43 -18.92
CA ASP A 351 -2.69 -8.31 -19.10
C ASP A 351 -1.94 -7.92 -17.83
N GLY A 352 -2.64 -7.76 -16.70
CA GLY A 352 -2.10 -7.29 -15.43
C GLY A 352 -1.87 -5.78 -15.37
N SER A 353 -2.38 -5.03 -16.35
CA SER A 353 -2.42 -3.57 -16.27
C SER A 353 -3.37 -3.12 -15.17
N VAL A 354 -3.06 -1.98 -14.57
CA VAL A 354 -3.85 -1.40 -13.49
C VAL A 354 -4.28 -0.02 -13.89
N LEU A 355 -5.58 0.21 -13.82
CA LEU A 355 -6.19 1.51 -14.06
C LEU A 355 -6.76 2.03 -12.74
N PRO A 356 -6.17 3.08 -12.15
CA PRO A 356 -6.72 3.72 -10.97
C PRO A 356 -8.12 4.26 -11.24
N SER A 357 -8.99 4.15 -10.26
CA SER A 357 -10.36 4.67 -10.32
C SER A 357 -10.48 5.87 -9.39
N ALA A 358 -10.90 7.01 -9.94
CA ALA A 358 -11.11 8.24 -9.18
C ALA A 358 -12.47 8.85 -9.48
N GLY A 359 -13.05 9.57 -8.52
CA GLY A 359 -14.37 10.18 -8.62
C GLY A 359 -15.09 10.17 -7.27
N THR A 360 -16.41 10.05 -7.28
CA THR A 360 -17.23 10.12 -6.07
C THR A 360 -17.79 8.75 -5.70
N LEU A 361 -17.58 8.32 -4.46
CA LEU A 361 -18.25 7.16 -3.88
C LEU A 361 -19.73 7.46 -3.69
N THR A 362 -20.60 6.80 -4.43
CA THR A 362 -22.07 6.95 -4.28
C THR A 362 -22.63 6.02 -3.21
N ALA A 363 -21.96 4.91 -2.93
CA ALA A 363 -22.22 4.07 -1.78
C ALA A 363 -20.91 3.51 -1.20
N TYR A 364 -20.84 3.46 0.13
CA TYR A 364 -19.78 2.83 0.88
C TYR A 364 -20.38 2.19 2.12
N GLU A 365 -20.59 0.87 2.07
CA GLU A 365 -21.19 0.09 3.15
C GLU A 365 -20.27 -1.10 3.46
N PRO A 366 -19.39 -0.97 4.46
CA PRO A 366 -18.43 -2.03 4.79
C PRO A 366 -19.12 -3.25 5.39
N PRO A 367 -18.56 -4.46 5.15
CA PRO A 367 -19.06 -5.69 5.76
C PRO A 367 -18.92 -5.67 7.28
N SER A 368 -19.73 -6.48 7.95
CA SER A 368 -19.72 -6.58 9.40
C SER A 368 -19.96 -8.02 9.88
N GLY A 369 -19.94 -8.21 11.19
CA GLY A 369 -20.23 -9.48 11.83
C GLY A 369 -19.04 -10.03 12.64
N PRO A 370 -19.21 -11.15 13.36
CA PRO A 370 -18.18 -11.70 14.24
C PRO A 370 -16.87 -12.02 13.51
N GLY A 371 -15.76 -11.42 13.95
CA GLY A 371 -14.44 -11.56 13.34
C GLY A 371 -14.36 -10.98 11.91
N VAL A 372 -15.10 -9.89 11.66
CA VAL A 372 -14.95 -9.04 10.48
C VAL A 372 -14.64 -7.63 10.97
N ARG A 373 -13.52 -7.09 10.54
CA ARG A 373 -13.04 -5.74 10.82
C ARG A 373 -12.75 -5.03 9.51
N VAL A 374 -13.07 -3.76 9.42
CA VAL A 374 -12.73 -2.93 8.27
C VAL A 374 -12.02 -1.67 8.75
N ASP A 375 -10.77 -1.51 8.33
CA ASP A 375 -10.02 -0.28 8.50
C ASP A 375 -10.06 0.48 7.18
N GLY A 376 -10.83 1.55 7.11
CA GLY A 376 -11.07 2.31 5.89
C GLY A 376 -11.42 3.76 6.18
N PHE A 377 -11.45 4.57 5.12
CA PHE A 377 -11.76 6.01 5.23
C PHE A 377 -12.81 6.50 4.23
N GLY A 378 -13.41 5.57 3.47
CA GLY A 378 -14.50 5.88 2.56
C GLY A 378 -15.81 6.24 3.28
N TYR A 379 -16.64 7.06 2.63
CA TYR A 379 -18.02 7.36 3.03
C TYR A 379 -18.84 7.79 1.81
N ASN A 380 -20.16 7.76 1.92
CA ASN A 380 -21.05 8.17 0.83
C ASN A 380 -20.85 9.66 0.50
N GLY A 381 -20.56 9.96 -0.76
CA GLY A 381 -20.26 11.30 -1.22
C GLY A 381 -18.77 11.69 -1.15
N TYR A 382 -17.89 10.81 -0.66
CA TYR A 382 -16.45 11.09 -0.66
C TYR A 382 -15.90 11.14 -2.08
N GLN A 383 -15.24 12.24 -2.40
CA GLN A 383 -14.50 12.42 -3.66
C GLN A 383 -13.05 12.01 -3.47
N THR A 384 -12.64 10.96 -4.17
CA THR A 384 -11.29 10.42 -4.09
C THR A 384 -10.30 11.26 -4.88
N SER A 385 -9.03 11.27 -4.47
CA SER A 385 -7.92 11.95 -5.15
C SER A 385 -6.94 10.93 -5.71
N THR A 386 -6.43 11.17 -6.92
CA THR A 386 -5.34 10.39 -7.52
C THR A 386 -3.94 10.80 -7.01
N ALA A 387 -3.86 11.83 -6.18
CA ALA A 387 -2.60 12.30 -5.60
C ALA A 387 -2.02 11.36 -4.53
N PHE A 388 -2.79 10.33 -4.13
CA PHE A 388 -2.43 9.36 -3.10
C PHE A 388 -2.49 7.93 -3.65
N ASP A 389 -2.15 6.94 -2.83
CA ASP A 389 -2.30 5.53 -3.23
C ASP A 389 -3.80 5.13 -3.37
N SER A 390 -4.02 3.99 -4.03
CA SER A 390 -5.38 3.50 -4.34
C SER A 390 -6.07 2.82 -3.15
N LEU A 391 -5.40 2.61 -2.02
CA LEU A 391 -5.95 1.90 -0.87
C LEU A 391 -7.13 2.67 -0.27
N LEU A 392 -8.32 2.10 -0.37
CA LEU A 392 -9.56 2.66 0.21
C LEU A 392 -9.83 2.06 1.60
N ALA A 393 -9.64 0.76 1.72
CA ALA A 393 -9.92 0.03 2.95
C ALA A 393 -9.15 -1.29 3.01
N LYS A 394 -8.95 -1.79 4.22
CA LYS A 394 -8.51 -3.14 4.51
C LYS A 394 -9.71 -3.90 5.07
N VAL A 395 -10.05 -5.04 4.47
CA VAL A 395 -11.02 -5.98 5.03
C VAL A 395 -10.24 -7.06 5.75
N ILE A 396 -10.38 -7.14 7.06
CA ILE A 396 -9.70 -8.09 7.91
C ILE A 396 -10.72 -9.08 8.46
N VAL A 397 -10.47 -10.36 8.28
CA VAL A 397 -11.29 -11.40 8.88
C VAL A 397 -10.46 -12.29 9.78
N SER A 398 -11.04 -12.72 10.90
CA SER A 398 -10.39 -13.66 11.81
C SER A 398 -11.30 -14.85 12.13
N THR A 399 -10.68 -16.01 12.32
CA THR A 399 -11.34 -17.24 12.79
C THR A 399 -10.59 -17.77 14.00
N LYS A 400 -11.33 -18.31 14.98
CA LYS A 400 -10.70 -18.96 16.14
C LYS A 400 -10.36 -20.42 15.89
N ALA A 401 -10.93 -21.00 14.81
CA ALA A 401 -10.66 -22.37 14.40
C ALA A 401 -9.33 -22.43 13.66
N ASP A 402 -8.60 -23.50 13.89
CA ASP A 402 -7.36 -23.83 13.16
C ASP A 402 -7.71 -24.44 11.78
N ASN A 403 -8.33 -23.61 10.94
CA ASN A 403 -8.79 -23.99 9.60
C ASN A 403 -8.65 -22.80 8.65
N PHE A 404 -7.58 -22.78 7.88
CA PHE A 404 -7.29 -21.71 6.94
C PHE A 404 -8.33 -21.60 5.82
N ALA A 405 -8.82 -22.70 5.29
CA ALA A 405 -9.87 -22.70 4.26
C ALA A 405 -11.17 -22.02 4.75
N ALA A 406 -11.51 -22.17 6.03
CA ALA A 406 -12.65 -21.46 6.62
C ALA A 406 -12.40 -19.95 6.73
N ALA A 407 -11.15 -19.53 6.98
CA ALA A 407 -10.77 -18.11 6.96
C ALA A 407 -10.89 -17.52 5.55
N CYS A 408 -10.40 -18.24 4.52
CA CYS A 408 -10.55 -17.86 3.11
C CYS A 408 -12.02 -17.69 2.71
N ALA A 409 -12.86 -18.68 3.02
CA ALA A 409 -14.30 -18.63 2.73
C ALA A 409 -14.99 -17.45 3.43
N LYS A 410 -14.60 -17.14 4.67
CA LYS A 410 -15.11 -15.99 5.42
C LYS A 410 -14.68 -14.67 4.80
N ALA A 411 -13.42 -14.56 4.37
CA ALA A 411 -12.89 -13.36 3.71
C ALA A 411 -13.59 -13.11 2.37
N GLY A 412 -13.75 -14.15 1.55
CA GLY A 412 -14.52 -14.08 0.31
C GLY A 412 -15.97 -13.63 0.54
N ARG A 413 -16.66 -14.19 1.55
CA ARG A 413 -18.01 -13.75 1.94
C ARG A 413 -18.04 -12.27 2.33
N ALA A 414 -17.10 -11.82 3.18
CA ALA A 414 -17.05 -10.43 3.61
C ALA A 414 -16.89 -9.47 2.42
N LEU A 415 -16.06 -9.81 1.43
CA LEU A 415 -15.94 -9.00 0.21
C LEU A 415 -17.22 -8.95 -0.61
N THR A 416 -18.06 -10.03 -0.64
CA THR A 416 -19.36 -10.00 -1.32
C THR A 416 -20.39 -9.13 -0.62
N GLU A 417 -20.20 -8.84 0.67
CA GLU A 417 -21.04 -7.95 1.47
C GLU A 417 -20.61 -6.48 1.40
N PHE A 418 -19.39 -6.20 0.92
CA PHE A 418 -18.88 -4.84 0.82
C PHE A 418 -19.49 -4.12 -0.38
N ARG A 419 -20.35 -3.13 -0.10
CA ARG A 419 -20.93 -2.31 -1.14
C ARG A 419 -20.09 -1.07 -1.40
N ILE A 420 -19.51 -1.00 -2.59
CA ILE A 420 -18.76 0.16 -3.12
C ILE A 420 -19.39 0.51 -4.46
N GLU A 421 -19.96 1.71 -4.59
CA GLU A 421 -20.57 2.17 -5.84
C GLU A 421 -20.06 3.57 -6.21
N GLY A 422 -20.13 3.90 -7.49
CA GLY A 422 -19.60 5.15 -8.06
C GLY A 422 -18.18 5.04 -8.58
N LEU A 423 -17.40 4.09 -8.05
CA LEU A 423 -16.02 3.84 -8.45
C LEU A 423 -15.76 2.34 -8.57
N SER A 424 -14.78 1.98 -9.39
CA SER A 424 -14.31 0.59 -9.48
C SER A 424 -13.32 0.29 -8.36
N ALA A 425 -13.45 -0.90 -7.78
CA ALA A 425 -12.51 -1.44 -6.81
C ALA A 425 -12.10 -2.87 -7.22
N ASN A 426 -10.97 -3.34 -6.70
CA ASN A 426 -10.38 -4.64 -7.01
C ASN A 426 -11.06 -5.84 -6.30
N THR A 427 -12.31 -5.71 -5.87
CA THR A 427 -13.02 -6.71 -5.06
C THR A 427 -13.14 -8.06 -5.75
N ASP A 428 -13.45 -8.12 -7.05
CA ASP A 428 -13.52 -9.36 -7.83
C ASP A 428 -12.16 -10.08 -7.85
N PHE A 429 -11.09 -9.33 -8.06
CA PHE A 429 -9.72 -9.85 -8.04
C PHE A 429 -9.37 -10.49 -6.68
N LEU A 430 -9.70 -9.82 -5.58
CA LEU A 430 -9.50 -10.35 -4.23
C LEU A 430 -10.34 -11.60 -3.96
N GLN A 431 -11.59 -11.63 -4.41
CA GLN A 431 -12.46 -12.81 -4.31
C GLN A 431 -11.89 -14.01 -5.07
N ASN A 432 -11.35 -13.77 -6.28
CA ASN A 432 -10.71 -14.79 -7.09
C ASN A 432 -9.46 -15.37 -6.40
N ILE A 433 -8.62 -14.52 -5.81
CA ILE A 433 -7.47 -14.96 -5.01
C ILE A 433 -7.94 -15.87 -3.87
N LEU A 434 -8.88 -15.38 -3.04
CA LEU A 434 -9.34 -16.08 -1.83
C LEU A 434 -10.06 -17.40 -2.10
N SER A 435 -10.60 -17.59 -3.30
CA SER A 435 -11.29 -18.82 -3.72
C SER A 435 -10.42 -19.75 -4.55
N HIS A 436 -9.23 -19.33 -4.98
CA HIS A 436 -8.35 -20.16 -5.79
C HIS A 436 -7.76 -21.31 -4.97
N THR A 437 -7.73 -22.50 -5.57
CA THR A 437 -7.27 -23.73 -4.90
C THR A 437 -5.87 -23.56 -4.32
N ASP A 438 -4.91 -23.03 -5.10
CA ASP A 438 -3.52 -22.84 -4.66
C ASP A 438 -3.43 -21.93 -3.44
N PHE A 439 -4.28 -20.88 -3.37
CA PHE A 439 -4.31 -19.98 -2.22
C PHE A 439 -4.87 -20.70 -0.99
N VAL A 440 -5.99 -21.41 -1.13
CA VAL A 440 -6.65 -22.15 -0.05
C VAL A 440 -5.75 -23.28 0.49
N GLU A 441 -4.94 -23.90 -0.39
CA GLU A 441 -3.95 -24.93 -0.04
C GLU A 441 -2.61 -24.33 0.43
N ALA A 442 -2.52 -22.99 0.51
CA ALA A 442 -1.30 -22.24 0.89
C ALA A 442 -0.05 -22.63 0.08
N SER A 443 -0.22 -22.96 -1.20
CA SER A 443 0.87 -23.34 -2.11
C SER A 443 1.39 -22.19 -2.97
N ILE A 444 0.92 -20.96 -2.75
CA ILE A 444 1.32 -19.77 -3.50
C ILE A 444 2.74 -19.30 -3.18
N HIS A 445 3.32 -18.51 -4.08
CA HIS A 445 4.61 -17.84 -3.96
C HIS A 445 4.53 -16.40 -4.48
N THR A 446 5.56 -15.61 -4.27
CA THR A 446 5.56 -14.14 -4.54
C THR A 446 5.22 -13.75 -5.99
N ARG A 447 5.39 -14.66 -6.96
CA ARG A 447 5.08 -14.43 -8.38
C ARG A 447 3.75 -15.05 -8.81
N TRP A 448 3.11 -15.79 -7.93
CA TRP A 448 1.91 -16.57 -8.25
C TRP A 448 0.76 -15.69 -8.80
N VAL A 449 0.55 -14.51 -8.22
CA VAL A 449 -0.48 -13.57 -8.69
C VAL A 449 -0.20 -13.12 -10.12
N ASP A 450 1.05 -12.74 -10.43
CA ASP A 450 1.43 -12.29 -11.78
C ASP A 450 1.33 -13.43 -12.81
N GLU A 451 1.64 -14.66 -12.42
CA GLU A 451 1.54 -15.85 -13.26
C GLU A 451 0.08 -16.27 -13.54
N ASN A 452 -0.88 -15.90 -12.66
CA ASN A 452 -2.29 -16.24 -12.77
C ASN A 452 -3.18 -15.02 -13.06
N VAL A 453 -2.61 -13.87 -13.41
CA VAL A 453 -3.33 -12.59 -13.51
C VAL A 453 -4.54 -12.64 -14.44
N GLN A 454 -4.47 -13.35 -15.57
CA GLN A 454 -5.58 -13.47 -16.52
C GLN A 454 -6.84 -14.09 -15.88
N THR A 455 -6.66 -15.12 -15.07
CA THR A 455 -7.77 -15.78 -14.37
C THR A 455 -8.24 -14.91 -13.20
N LEU A 456 -7.30 -14.35 -12.45
CA LEU A 456 -7.60 -13.56 -11.26
C LEU A 456 -8.26 -12.20 -11.58
N ALA A 457 -7.96 -11.59 -12.71
CA ALA A 457 -8.56 -10.33 -13.16
C ALA A 457 -9.96 -10.50 -13.81
N SER A 458 -10.41 -11.73 -13.99
CA SER A 458 -11.75 -11.99 -14.54
C SER A 458 -12.84 -11.65 -13.51
N PRO A 459 -14.08 -11.33 -13.95
CA PRO A 459 -15.20 -11.20 -13.01
C PRO A 459 -15.32 -12.43 -12.10
N SER A 460 -15.48 -12.24 -10.81
CA SER A 460 -15.50 -13.33 -9.83
C SER A 460 -16.70 -14.26 -9.97
N GLY A 461 -17.78 -13.79 -10.60
CA GLY A 461 -19.04 -14.50 -10.69
C GLY A 461 -19.75 -14.71 -9.35
N GLN A 462 -19.18 -14.17 -8.27
CA GLN A 462 -19.79 -14.22 -6.94
C GLN A 462 -21.00 -13.29 -6.86
N ARG A 463 -22.05 -13.77 -6.21
CA ARG A 463 -23.24 -12.96 -5.99
C ARG A 463 -22.97 -11.93 -4.89
N ASN A 464 -23.14 -10.65 -5.20
CA ASN A 464 -23.15 -9.59 -4.19
C ASN A 464 -24.26 -9.84 -3.16
N ARG A 465 -23.92 -9.65 -1.89
CA ARG A 465 -24.80 -9.90 -0.74
C ARG A 465 -25.29 -8.60 -0.09
N TYR A 466 -25.43 -7.55 -0.88
CA TYR A 466 -26.02 -6.28 -0.49
C TYR A 466 -27.17 -5.91 -1.44
N VAL A 467 -28.04 -5.02 -0.99
CA VAL A 467 -29.11 -4.47 -1.81
C VAL A 467 -28.57 -3.24 -2.52
N SER A 468 -28.29 -3.35 -3.82
CA SER A 468 -28.11 -2.14 -4.64
C SER A 468 -29.45 -1.43 -4.69
N ALA A 469 -29.46 -0.14 -4.37
CA ALA A 469 -30.61 0.66 -4.77
C ALA A 469 -30.74 0.47 -6.28
N GLN A 470 -31.75 -0.25 -6.73
CA GLN A 470 -32.10 -0.22 -8.14
C GLN A 470 -32.15 1.27 -8.47
N GLN A 471 -31.25 1.74 -9.36
CA GLN A 471 -31.59 2.92 -10.13
C GLN A 471 -32.89 2.51 -10.81
N GLY A 472 -34.01 2.85 -10.17
CA GLY A 472 -35.30 2.75 -10.82
C GLY A 472 -35.04 3.46 -12.12
N GLU A 473 -35.27 2.77 -13.25
CA GLU A 473 -35.54 3.54 -14.46
C GLU A 473 -36.43 4.66 -13.98
N PRO A 474 -36.14 5.94 -14.32
CA PRO A 474 -36.97 7.02 -13.87
C PRO A 474 -38.37 6.63 -14.31
N GLY A 475 -39.06 5.97 -13.37
CA GLY A 475 -40.41 5.52 -13.61
C GLY A 475 -41.22 6.79 -13.89
N ASP A 476 -42.07 6.72 -14.85
CA ASP A 476 -43.10 7.76 -15.14
C ASP A 476 -44.01 8.09 -13.95
N GLY A 477 -43.49 7.91 -12.73
CA GLY A 477 -44.20 8.16 -11.48
C GLY A 477 -43.83 9.52 -10.89
N PHE A 478 -44.76 10.44 -10.90
CA PHE A 478 -44.69 11.77 -10.29
C PHE A 478 -44.62 11.78 -8.75
N ALA A 479 -44.23 10.70 -8.11
CA ALA A 479 -44.17 10.60 -6.65
C ALA A 479 -42.95 11.37 -6.11
N GLY A 480 -43.19 12.61 -5.65
CA GLY A 480 -42.20 13.43 -4.96
C GLY A 480 -41.94 14.83 -5.48
N ALA A 481 -42.47 15.22 -6.64
CA ALA A 481 -42.38 16.58 -7.12
C ALA A 481 -43.30 17.51 -6.29
N ARG A 482 -42.73 18.47 -5.55
CA ARG A 482 -43.50 19.58 -4.97
C ARG A 482 -43.73 20.62 -6.06
N VAL A 483 -44.83 20.52 -6.74
CA VAL A 483 -45.28 21.48 -7.77
C VAL A 483 -46.29 22.40 -7.16
N ASP A 484 -46.30 23.68 -7.55
CA ASP A 484 -47.34 24.62 -7.13
C ASP A 484 -48.69 24.14 -7.68
N THR A 485 -49.56 23.68 -6.80
CA THR A 485 -50.86 23.14 -7.17
C THR A 485 -51.84 24.21 -7.67
N SER A 486 -51.48 25.48 -7.64
CA SER A 486 -52.26 26.60 -8.17
C SER A 486 -52.03 26.85 -9.66
N ASP A 487 -50.96 26.32 -10.24
CA ASP A 487 -50.65 26.41 -11.68
C ASP A 487 -50.85 25.05 -12.38
N PRO A 488 -51.88 24.91 -13.22
CA PRO A 488 -52.16 23.67 -13.95
C PRO A 488 -51.06 23.24 -14.92
N LEU A 489 -50.11 24.12 -15.27
CA LEU A 489 -49.02 23.87 -16.19
C LEU A 489 -47.65 23.65 -15.49
N ALA A 490 -47.56 23.85 -14.18
CA ALA A 490 -46.32 23.74 -13.40
C ALA A 490 -45.67 22.34 -13.53
N LEU A 491 -46.47 21.30 -13.70
CA LEU A 491 -46.03 19.93 -13.89
C LEU A 491 -45.27 19.75 -15.22
N PHE A 492 -45.77 20.37 -16.29
CA PHE A 492 -45.13 20.31 -17.62
C PHE A 492 -43.88 21.17 -17.68
N ALA A 493 -43.85 22.30 -16.96
CA ALA A 493 -42.67 23.14 -16.83
C ALA A 493 -41.55 22.40 -16.08
N HIS A 494 -41.86 21.71 -14.99
CA HIS A 494 -40.93 20.91 -14.24
C HIS A 494 -40.37 19.71 -15.06
N ASP A 495 -41.19 19.02 -15.83
CA ASP A 495 -40.77 17.93 -16.72
C ASP A 495 -39.85 18.44 -17.85
N ALA A 496 -40.15 19.62 -18.42
CA ALA A 496 -39.28 20.25 -19.42
C ALA A 496 -37.93 20.68 -18.84
N GLU A 497 -37.91 21.20 -17.61
CA GLU A 497 -36.70 21.60 -16.91
C GLU A 497 -35.80 20.39 -16.55
N MET A 498 -36.42 19.28 -16.13
CA MET A 498 -35.72 18.02 -15.86
C MET A 498 -35.15 17.39 -17.14
N LYS A 499 -35.84 17.47 -18.26
CA LYS A 499 -35.33 17.02 -19.57
C LYS A 499 -34.16 17.87 -20.06
N ASN A 500 -34.20 19.18 -19.87
CA ASN A 500 -33.12 20.10 -20.23
C ASN A 500 -31.86 19.87 -19.37
N ARG A 501 -31.99 19.69 -18.05
CA ARG A 501 -30.87 19.33 -17.16
C ARG A 501 -30.23 18.00 -17.56
N ARG A 502 -31.03 17.02 -18.02
CA ARG A 502 -30.49 15.74 -18.52
C ARG A 502 -29.67 15.89 -19.79
N SER A 503 -30.06 16.82 -20.68
CA SER A 503 -29.30 17.08 -21.90
C SER A 503 -28.01 17.85 -21.64
N GLU A 504 -27.92 18.65 -20.59
CA GLU A 504 -26.69 19.35 -20.19
C GLU A 504 -25.66 18.46 -19.52
N VAL A 505 -26.08 17.45 -18.75
CA VAL A 505 -25.15 16.52 -18.05
C VAL A 505 -24.49 15.52 -19.01
N VAL A 506 -25.02 15.30 -20.21
CA VAL A 506 -24.43 14.41 -21.22
C VAL A 506 -23.41 15.16 -22.13
N GLN A 507 -23.25 16.46 -21.98
CA GLN A 507 -22.45 17.30 -22.91
C GLN A 507 -21.14 17.87 -22.37
N GLU A 508 -20.65 17.47 -21.21
CA GLU A 508 -19.33 17.88 -20.71
C GLU A 508 -18.28 16.75 -20.65
N ALA A 509 -18.14 15.98 -21.73
CA ALA A 509 -16.82 15.51 -22.10
C ALA A 509 -16.25 16.60 -23.02
N ALA A 510 -15.39 17.47 -22.49
CA ALA A 510 -14.74 18.51 -23.27
C ALA A 510 -14.00 17.85 -24.43
N VAL A 511 -14.54 17.96 -25.64
CA VAL A 511 -13.81 17.65 -26.87
C VAL A 511 -12.70 18.68 -26.95
N ILE A 512 -11.48 18.28 -26.62
CA ILE A 512 -10.27 19.09 -26.85
C ILE A 512 -10.15 19.26 -28.36
N THR A 513 -10.61 20.41 -28.87
CA THR A 513 -10.43 20.76 -30.28
C THR A 513 -9.00 21.25 -30.47
N GLY A 514 -8.17 20.40 -31.07
CA GLY A 514 -6.85 20.79 -31.57
C GLY A 514 -6.94 21.59 -32.88
N PRO A 515 -5.81 22.00 -33.46
CA PRO A 515 -5.74 22.59 -34.78
C PRO A 515 -6.49 21.76 -35.82
N ASP A 516 -7.11 22.40 -36.82
CA ASP A 516 -7.89 21.73 -37.88
C ASP A 516 -7.16 20.53 -38.48
N GLY A 517 -7.82 19.36 -38.49
CA GLY A 517 -7.29 18.10 -39.01
C GLY A 517 -6.41 17.33 -38.03
N SER A 518 -6.25 17.76 -36.78
CA SER A 518 -5.54 17.01 -35.76
C SER A 518 -6.50 16.09 -34.97
N VAL A 519 -5.94 15.00 -34.50
CA VAL A 519 -6.61 14.05 -33.60
C VAL A 519 -5.97 14.17 -32.21
N GLY A 520 -6.79 14.36 -31.19
CA GLY A 520 -6.31 14.48 -29.81
C GLY A 520 -5.92 13.12 -29.23
N VAL A 521 -4.70 13.02 -28.67
CA VAL A 521 -4.30 11.91 -27.80
C VAL A 521 -4.39 12.45 -26.36
N SER A 522 -5.32 11.93 -25.57
CA SER A 522 -5.52 12.35 -24.18
C SER A 522 -5.03 11.29 -23.21
N SER A 523 -4.60 11.72 -22.03
CA SER A 523 -4.32 10.78 -20.95
C SER A 523 -5.60 10.03 -20.55
N PRO A 524 -5.59 8.70 -20.48
CA PRO A 524 -6.75 7.91 -20.04
C PRO A 524 -6.99 8.03 -18.54
N ILE A 525 -6.10 8.69 -17.79
CA ILE A 525 -6.15 8.83 -16.34
C ILE A 525 -5.81 10.27 -15.91
N GLN A 526 -6.35 10.68 -14.79
CA GLN A 526 -5.87 11.87 -14.09
C GLN A 526 -4.64 11.53 -13.25
N GLY A 527 -3.60 12.36 -13.34
CA GLY A 527 -2.35 12.16 -12.62
C GLY A 527 -1.39 13.32 -12.80
N THR A 528 -0.19 13.17 -12.26
CA THR A 528 0.90 14.13 -12.40
C THR A 528 1.76 13.76 -13.61
N THR A 529 2.00 14.70 -14.53
CA THR A 529 2.90 14.48 -15.66
C THR A 529 4.34 14.34 -15.17
N VAL A 530 4.94 13.18 -15.43
CA VAL A 530 6.33 12.85 -15.05
C VAL A 530 7.29 13.29 -16.16
N SER A 531 6.95 12.96 -17.42
CA SER A 531 7.71 13.39 -18.58
C SER A 531 6.78 13.67 -19.75
N VAL A 532 7.24 14.55 -20.65
CA VAL A 532 6.68 14.75 -21.99
C VAL A 532 7.82 14.54 -22.97
N ASP A 533 7.73 13.46 -23.74
CA ASP A 533 8.82 12.96 -24.57
C ASP A 533 8.66 13.37 -26.07
N ALA A 534 7.57 14.07 -26.38
CA ALA A 534 7.28 14.57 -27.73
C ALA A 534 7.11 16.08 -27.73
N ALA A 535 7.75 16.76 -28.67
CA ALA A 535 7.66 18.20 -28.90
C ALA A 535 6.84 18.55 -30.14
N VAL A 536 6.33 19.79 -30.21
CA VAL A 536 5.62 20.28 -31.41
C VAL A 536 6.55 20.25 -32.61
N GLY A 537 6.14 19.55 -33.67
CA GLY A 537 6.90 19.34 -34.87
C GLY A 537 7.53 17.95 -35.00
N ASP A 538 7.56 17.16 -33.95
CA ASP A 538 8.12 15.80 -33.98
C ASP A 538 7.25 14.85 -34.80
N GLU A 539 7.90 13.99 -35.59
CA GLU A 539 7.27 12.83 -36.23
C GLU A 539 7.18 11.69 -35.22
N VAL A 540 5.99 11.17 -35.00
CA VAL A 540 5.72 10.07 -34.06
C VAL A 540 5.10 8.87 -34.78
N ARG A 541 5.39 7.67 -34.32
CA ARG A 541 4.85 6.41 -34.84
C ARG A 541 3.85 5.80 -33.88
N ALA A 542 2.90 5.03 -34.40
CA ALA A 542 1.97 4.26 -33.61
C ALA A 542 2.71 3.41 -32.55
N GLY A 543 2.28 3.49 -31.30
CA GLY A 543 2.93 2.86 -30.15
C GLY A 543 4.13 3.62 -29.54
N GLN A 544 4.57 4.73 -30.16
CA GLN A 544 5.65 5.55 -29.61
C GLN A 544 5.17 6.29 -28.36
N GLN A 545 5.97 6.26 -27.30
CA GLN A 545 5.73 7.00 -26.07
C GLN A 545 5.75 8.51 -26.31
N LEU A 546 4.68 9.19 -25.87
CA LEU A 546 4.52 10.65 -25.98
C LEU A 546 4.71 11.35 -24.63
N ALA A 547 4.24 10.71 -23.57
CA ALA A 547 4.32 11.24 -22.21
C ALA A 547 4.22 10.11 -21.19
N VAL A 548 4.61 10.39 -19.95
CA VAL A 548 4.38 9.53 -18.79
C VAL A 548 3.59 10.31 -17.75
N VAL A 549 2.51 9.72 -17.26
CA VAL A 549 1.66 10.28 -16.21
C VAL A 549 1.71 9.34 -15.00
N GLU A 550 2.03 9.87 -13.82
CA GLU A 550 1.95 9.14 -12.55
C GLU A 550 0.59 9.37 -11.91
N ALA A 551 -0.09 8.28 -11.58
CA ALA A 551 -1.29 8.28 -10.77
C ALA A 551 -1.20 7.17 -9.72
N MET A 552 -1.50 7.48 -8.47
CA MET A 552 -1.53 6.51 -7.36
C MET A 552 -0.24 5.67 -7.25
N LYS A 553 0.93 6.32 -7.38
CA LYS A 553 2.27 5.71 -7.36
C LYS A 553 2.55 4.75 -8.53
N MET A 554 1.78 4.84 -9.60
CA MET A 554 1.98 4.05 -10.82
C MET A 554 2.22 4.97 -12.02
N GLU A 555 3.19 4.61 -12.85
CA GLU A 555 3.49 5.32 -14.09
C GLU A 555 2.71 4.71 -15.27
N HIS A 556 2.03 5.57 -16.02
CA HIS A 556 1.27 5.21 -17.21
C HIS A 556 1.86 5.90 -18.41
N VAL A 557 2.22 5.10 -19.39
CA VAL A 557 2.77 5.59 -20.67
C VAL A 557 1.61 5.98 -21.57
N ILE A 558 1.64 7.22 -22.05
CA ILE A 558 0.75 7.71 -23.08
C ILE A 558 1.48 7.52 -24.41
N ALA A 559 0.95 6.68 -25.27
CA ALA A 559 1.54 6.37 -26.58
C ALA A 559 0.71 6.95 -27.73
N ALA A 560 1.35 7.16 -28.87
CA ALA A 560 0.67 7.56 -30.10
C ALA A 560 -0.20 6.41 -30.62
N ASP A 561 -1.47 6.69 -30.94
CA ASP A 561 -2.38 5.70 -31.52
C ASP A 561 -2.11 5.44 -33.03
N PHE A 562 -1.47 6.39 -33.71
CA PHE A 562 -1.17 6.35 -35.16
C PHE A 562 0.08 7.17 -35.49
N ASP A 563 0.62 6.95 -36.69
CA ASP A 563 1.74 7.73 -37.21
C ASP A 563 1.29 9.17 -37.54
N GLY A 564 2.10 10.17 -37.15
CA GLY A 564 1.72 11.55 -37.36
C GLY A 564 2.79 12.56 -36.97
N ILE A 565 2.43 13.84 -37.02
CA ILE A 565 3.26 14.96 -36.59
C ILE A 565 2.56 15.65 -35.40
N VAL A 566 3.28 15.85 -34.31
CA VAL A 566 2.77 16.56 -33.15
C VAL A 566 2.47 18.02 -33.49
N ARG A 567 1.22 18.44 -33.40
CA ARG A 567 0.78 19.80 -33.73
C ARG A 567 0.69 20.70 -32.52
N GLN A 568 0.32 20.13 -31.40
CA GLN A 568 0.17 20.87 -30.15
C GLN A 568 0.42 19.93 -28.96
N VAL A 569 1.01 20.45 -27.91
CA VAL A 569 1.13 19.80 -26.59
C VAL A 569 0.45 20.72 -25.59
N THR A 570 -0.54 20.21 -24.87
CA THR A 570 -1.24 20.91 -23.77
C THR A 570 -1.11 20.08 -22.50
N MET A 571 -0.70 20.73 -21.42
CA MET A 571 -0.56 20.11 -20.09
C MET A 571 -1.59 20.70 -19.13
#